data_51abec2ed459824e178a2b5a3ba03143
#
_entry.id   51abec2ed459824e178a2b5a3ba03143
#
_cell.length_a   1.000
_cell.length_b   1.000
_cell.length_c   1.000
_cell.angle_alpha   90.00
_cell.angle_beta   90.00
_cell.angle_gamma   90.00
#
_symmetry.space_group_name_H-M   'P 1'
#
loop_
_entity.id
_entity.type
_entity.pdbx_description
1 polymer ?
#
loop_
_entity_poly.entity_id
_entity_poly.type
_entity_poly.pdbx_seq_one_letter_code
_entity_poly.pdbx_strand_id
1 'polypeptide(L)'
;VNLSKGFLLVVVALFAYLSLLLVLPFSQYVLGAILVAYILSPVQTGLERRGGISPSIAAFVLVAATVAGVVVPLVIVIALVASDARRLVENTETGSIGTTDLERYIEEQTGMSVDLTATLADSAQGIGSTVLEQSTAWFSALTHTAVGLGVAIFLLYYLLKDGDALLVWIRELTPLPNDVQDEFYRELDAVMWAVLVGHVLIAIIQGTLAGLGLVATGVPNAAFWTVVMIVLSLIPLIGSFLVWGPAVGFLFLTNEPVLAVGLLGYSTIIVGLSDDYLRPLLVDRYADLNPAVIILGVLGGVYAFGVMGLFYGPVVLGALIATLNVVNNNYDELEEAQGVQ
;
A
#
# COMPACT_ATOMS: atom_id res chain seq x y z
N VAL A 1 22.15 17.09 36.79
CA VAL A 1 20.79 17.15 36.18
C VAL A 1 19.91 17.96 37.13
N ASN A 2 19.40 19.13 36.67
CA ASN A 2 18.52 19.98 37.47
C ASN A 2 17.19 19.20 37.70
N LEU A 3 16.77 19.07 38.96
CA LEU A 3 15.61 18.24 39.38
C LEU A 3 14.34 18.59 38.57
N SER A 4 14.15 19.89 38.28
CA SER A 4 13.03 20.40 37.49
C SER A 4 13.09 19.94 36.01
N LYS A 5 14.30 19.95 35.41
CA LYS A 5 14.50 19.43 34.03
C LYS A 5 14.27 17.93 33.99
N GLY A 6 14.75 17.17 35.00
CA GLY A 6 14.54 15.75 35.10
C GLY A 6 13.05 15.39 35.24
N PHE A 7 12.31 16.10 36.06
CA PHE A 7 10.86 15.92 36.22
C PHE A 7 10.10 16.15 34.90
N LEU A 8 10.39 17.25 34.19
CA LEU A 8 9.76 17.56 32.92
C LEU A 8 10.06 16.49 31.85
N LEU A 9 11.31 15.97 31.78
CA LEU A 9 11.66 14.89 30.87
C LEU A 9 10.87 13.60 31.18
N VAL A 10 10.68 13.26 32.43
CA VAL A 10 9.85 12.10 32.83
C VAL A 10 8.40 12.31 32.42
N VAL A 11 7.85 13.49 32.62
CA VAL A 11 6.47 13.84 32.22
C VAL A 11 6.32 13.77 30.70
N VAL A 12 7.27 14.32 29.93
CA VAL A 12 7.29 14.23 28.46
C VAL A 12 7.36 12.77 28.01
N ALA A 13 8.26 11.97 28.60
CA ALA A 13 8.38 10.55 28.27
C ALA A 13 7.09 9.76 28.55
N LEU A 14 6.44 10.05 29.70
CA LEU A 14 5.16 9.43 30.05
C LEU A 14 4.07 9.78 29.01
N PHE A 15 3.89 11.07 28.69
CA PHE A 15 2.87 11.47 27.71
C PHE A 15 3.20 10.99 26.30
N ALA A 16 4.48 10.96 25.90
CA ALA A 16 4.89 10.37 24.63
C ALA A 16 4.55 8.88 24.54
N TYR A 17 4.80 8.13 25.61
CA TYR A 17 4.43 6.72 25.69
C TYR A 17 2.91 6.51 25.62
N LEU A 18 2.12 7.27 26.37
CA LEU A 18 0.66 7.21 26.30
C LEU A 18 0.13 7.60 24.93
N SER A 19 0.69 8.63 24.30
CA SER A 19 0.33 9.03 22.93
C SER A 19 0.65 7.92 21.92
N LEU A 20 1.79 7.25 22.07
CA LEU A 20 2.16 6.11 21.22
C LEU A 20 1.13 4.98 21.35
N LEU A 21 0.71 4.64 22.58
CA LEU A 21 -0.31 3.60 22.81
C LEU A 21 -1.66 3.97 22.17
N LEU A 22 -2.04 5.25 22.11
CA LEU A 22 -3.26 5.71 21.46
C LEU A 22 -3.18 5.58 19.94
N VAL A 23 -2.00 5.81 19.34
CA VAL A 23 -1.80 5.78 17.89
C VAL A 23 -1.56 4.37 17.37
N LEU A 24 -0.94 3.48 18.15
CA LEU A 24 -0.57 2.13 17.72
C LEU A 24 -1.70 1.32 17.06
N PRO A 25 -2.95 1.29 17.58
CA PRO A 25 -4.03 0.56 16.94
C PRO A 25 -4.38 1.07 15.54
N PHE A 26 -4.11 2.34 15.27
CA PHE A 26 -4.37 3.01 14.01
C PHE A 26 -3.12 3.25 13.18
N SER A 27 -1.98 2.68 13.56
CA SER A 27 -0.68 2.94 12.93
C SER A 27 -0.69 2.76 11.42
N GLN A 28 -1.33 1.72 10.89
CA GLN A 28 -1.43 1.48 9.45
C GLN A 28 -2.19 2.60 8.72
N TYR A 29 -3.26 3.10 9.32
CA TYR A 29 -4.07 4.19 8.76
C TYR A 29 -3.33 5.53 8.84
N VAL A 30 -2.64 5.78 9.95
CA VAL A 30 -1.79 6.98 10.13
C VAL A 30 -0.64 6.98 9.12
N LEU A 31 0.09 5.87 9.01
CA LEU A 31 1.17 5.72 8.05
C LEU A 31 0.65 5.85 6.61
N GLY A 32 -0.49 5.23 6.30
CA GLY A 32 -1.14 5.39 4.99
C GLY A 32 -1.50 6.84 4.67
N ALA A 33 -2.04 7.58 5.63
CA ALA A 33 -2.35 9.00 5.46
C ALA A 33 -1.08 9.85 5.24
N ILE A 34 0.00 9.61 5.98
CA ILE A 34 1.29 10.29 5.80
C ILE A 34 1.87 9.98 4.42
N LEU A 35 1.85 8.72 3.99
CA LEU A 35 2.30 8.30 2.65
C LEU A 35 1.56 9.08 1.55
N VAL A 36 0.23 9.05 1.59
CA VAL A 36 -0.60 9.71 0.58
C VAL A 36 -0.44 11.23 0.63
N ALA A 37 -0.36 11.83 1.83
CA ALA A 37 -0.10 13.26 1.99
C ALA A 37 1.23 13.67 1.37
N TYR A 38 2.30 12.89 1.60
CA TYR A 38 3.62 13.15 1.04
C TYR A 38 3.60 13.10 -0.50
N ILE A 39 2.96 12.09 -1.08
CA ILE A 39 2.85 11.93 -2.54
C ILE A 39 2.01 13.07 -3.16
N LEU A 40 0.96 13.52 -2.49
CA LEU A 40 0.06 14.56 -2.97
C LEU A 40 0.51 15.99 -2.65
N SER A 41 1.48 16.19 -1.74
CA SER A 41 2.00 17.50 -1.35
C SER A 41 2.43 18.38 -2.55
N PRO A 42 3.17 17.87 -3.57
CA PRO A 42 3.50 18.67 -4.76
C PRO A 42 2.26 19.12 -5.55
N VAL A 43 1.22 18.28 -5.58
CA VAL A 43 -0.04 18.59 -6.26
C VAL A 43 -0.82 19.65 -5.47
N GLN A 44 -0.85 19.52 -4.13
CA GLN A 44 -1.42 20.51 -3.22
C GLN A 44 -0.79 21.88 -3.45
N THR A 45 0.53 21.96 -3.36
CA THR A 45 1.28 23.21 -3.57
C THR A 45 1.06 23.77 -5.00
N GLY A 46 0.95 22.89 -5.99
CA GLY A 46 0.62 23.28 -7.36
C GLY A 46 -0.76 23.92 -7.51
N LEU A 47 -1.78 23.36 -6.86
CA LEU A 47 -3.15 23.90 -6.83
C LEU A 47 -3.22 25.25 -6.12
N GLU A 48 -2.51 25.42 -5.02
CA GLU A 48 -2.44 26.67 -4.28
C GLU A 48 -1.75 27.79 -5.07
N ARG A 49 -0.55 27.51 -5.59
CA ARG A 49 0.28 28.52 -6.26
C ARG A 49 -0.22 28.89 -7.65
N ARG A 50 -0.67 27.92 -8.45
CA ARG A 50 -1.11 28.14 -9.84
C ARG A 50 -2.61 28.34 -9.96
N GLY A 51 -3.40 27.65 -9.12
CA GLY A 51 -4.85 27.72 -9.13
C GLY A 51 -5.43 28.85 -8.29
N GLY A 52 -4.65 29.48 -7.42
CA GLY A 52 -5.16 30.50 -6.47
C GLY A 52 -6.20 29.95 -5.51
N ILE A 53 -6.20 28.63 -5.29
CA ILE A 53 -7.19 27.92 -4.47
C ILE A 53 -6.69 27.93 -3.02
N SER A 54 -7.60 28.14 -2.08
CA SER A 54 -7.21 28.10 -0.66
C SER A 54 -6.73 26.70 -0.24
N PRO A 55 -5.76 26.60 0.70
CA PRO A 55 -5.22 25.31 1.16
C PRO A 55 -6.31 24.32 1.58
N SER A 56 -7.36 24.80 2.25
CA SER A 56 -8.49 23.97 2.69
C SER A 56 -9.29 23.36 1.53
N ILE A 57 -9.52 24.14 0.46
CA ILE A 57 -10.27 23.65 -0.71
C ILE A 57 -9.40 22.69 -1.51
N ALA A 58 -8.12 23.00 -1.71
CA ALA A 58 -7.19 22.12 -2.40
C ALA A 58 -7.06 20.77 -1.68
N ALA A 59 -6.86 20.77 -0.36
CA ALA A 59 -6.83 19.57 0.46
C ALA A 59 -8.14 18.76 0.35
N PHE A 60 -9.30 19.42 0.44
CA PHE A 60 -10.58 18.74 0.32
C PHE A 60 -10.76 18.07 -1.05
N VAL A 61 -10.39 18.74 -2.14
CA VAL A 61 -10.46 18.18 -3.50
C VAL A 61 -9.54 16.97 -3.63
N LEU A 62 -8.31 17.05 -3.13
CA LEU A 62 -7.36 15.94 -3.18
C LEU A 62 -7.80 14.74 -2.32
N VAL A 63 -8.36 15.00 -1.14
CA VAL A 63 -8.94 13.93 -0.30
C VAL A 63 -10.12 13.27 -1.02
N ALA A 64 -11.04 14.06 -1.57
CA ALA A 64 -12.19 13.54 -2.32
C ALA A 64 -11.72 12.71 -3.54
N ALA A 65 -10.70 13.19 -4.28
CA ALA A 65 -10.11 12.47 -5.40
C ALA A 65 -9.43 11.15 -4.95
N THR A 66 -8.74 11.15 -3.81
CA THR A 66 -8.13 9.94 -3.23
C THR A 66 -9.19 8.93 -2.82
N VAL A 67 -10.24 9.36 -2.14
CA VAL A 67 -11.36 8.48 -1.76
C VAL A 67 -12.04 7.91 -3.01
N ALA A 68 -12.33 8.75 -4.01
CA ALA A 68 -12.96 8.30 -5.25
C ALA A 68 -12.03 7.39 -6.09
N GLY A 69 -10.73 7.67 -6.16
CA GLY A 69 -9.78 6.93 -6.99
C GLY A 69 -9.18 5.68 -6.35
N VAL A 70 -9.17 5.60 -5.03
CA VAL A 70 -8.55 4.47 -4.30
C VAL A 70 -9.57 3.69 -3.50
N VAL A 71 -10.31 4.37 -2.61
CA VAL A 71 -11.21 3.67 -1.67
C VAL A 71 -12.43 3.10 -2.39
N VAL A 72 -13.06 3.87 -3.30
CA VAL A 72 -14.25 3.41 -4.01
C VAL A 72 -13.95 2.19 -4.91
N PRO A 73 -12.92 2.17 -5.77
CA PRO A 73 -12.58 0.97 -6.54
C PRO A 73 -12.28 -0.24 -5.66
N LEU A 74 -11.54 -0.05 -4.57
CA LEU A 74 -11.22 -1.14 -3.66
C LEU A 74 -12.49 -1.75 -3.01
N VAL A 75 -13.41 -0.90 -2.55
CA VAL A 75 -14.70 -1.34 -2.00
C VAL A 75 -15.52 -2.09 -3.05
N ILE A 76 -15.55 -1.59 -4.30
CA ILE A 76 -16.27 -2.26 -5.40
C ILE A 76 -15.66 -3.65 -5.65
N VAL A 77 -14.33 -3.78 -5.72
CA VAL A 77 -13.66 -5.08 -5.92
C VAL A 77 -14.00 -6.05 -4.79
N ILE A 78 -13.91 -5.62 -3.54
CA ILE A 78 -14.26 -6.43 -2.38
C ILE A 78 -15.73 -6.88 -2.46
N ALA A 79 -16.64 -5.97 -2.80
CA ALA A 79 -18.06 -6.27 -2.93
C ALA A 79 -18.34 -7.27 -4.07
N LEU A 80 -17.68 -7.12 -5.23
CA LEU A 80 -17.79 -8.06 -6.34
C LEU A 80 -17.28 -9.45 -5.96
N VAL A 81 -16.09 -9.54 -5.39
CA VAL A 81 -15.52 -10.83 -4.93
C VAL A 81 -16.43 -11.49 -3.89
N ALA A 82 -16.96 -10.72 -2.94
CA ALA A 82 -17.88 -11.24 -1.94
C ALA A 82 -19.22 -11.71 -2.57
N SER A 83 -19.73 -11.00 -3.59
CA SER A 83 -20.96 -11.39 -4.28
C SER A 83 -20.78 -12.67 -5.11
N ASP A 84 -19.63 -12.79 -5.79
CA ASP A 84 -19.33 -13.97 -6.59
C ASP A 84 -19.07 -15.20 -5.70
N ALA A 85 -18.40 -15.02 -4.57
CA ALA A 85 -18.25 -16.09 -3.58
C ALA A 85 -19.61 -16.60 -3.07
N ARG A 86 -20.57 -15.70 -2.79
CA ARG A 86 -21.95 -16.08 -2.40
C ARG A 86 -22.66 -16.85 -3.50
N ARG A 87 -22.58 -16.38 -4.75
CA ARG A 87 -23.18 -17.05 -5.90
C ARG A 87 -22.61 -18.47 -6.11
N LEU A 88 -21.30 -18.64 -5.89
CA LEU A 88 -20.67 -19.95 -5.96
C LEU A 88 -21.23 -20.90 -4.89
N VAL A 89 -21.41 -20.43 -3.65
CA VAL A 89 -22.02 -21.21 -2.57
C VAL A 89 -23.47 -21.58 -2.91
N GLU A 90 -24.29 -20.61 -3.32
CA GLU A 90 -25.70 -20.83 -3.70
C GLU A 90 -25.84 -21.79 -4.89
N ASN A 91 -24.99 -21.67 -5.92
CA ASN A 91 -25.00 -22.56 -7.09
C ASN A 91 -24.52 -23.97 -6.75
N THR A 92 -23.67 -24.15 -5.76
CA THR A 92 -23.22 -25.46 -5.28
C THR A 92 -24.36 -26.19 -4.56
N GLU A 93 -25.17 -25.46 -3.75
CA GLU A 93 -26.36 -26.04 -3.11
C GLU A 93 -27.46 -26.44 -4.11
N THR A 94 -27.55 -25.75 -5.26
CA THR A 94 -28.55 -26.06 -6.32
C THR A 94 -28.07 -27.08 -7.33
N GLY A 95 -26.85 -27.61 -7.22
CA GLY A 95 -26.31 -28.64 -8.13
C GLY A 95 -26.12 -28.18 -9.60
N SER A 96 -26.12 -26.86 -9.84
CA SER A 96 -26.12 -26.30 -11.20
C SER A 96 -24.71 -26.01 -11.77
N ILE A 97 -23.66 -26.33 -11.03
CA ILE A 97 -22.29 -26.27 -11.56
C ILE A 97 -22.07 -27.59 -12.33
N GLY A 98 -21.63 -27.51 -13.59
CA GLY A 98 -21.29 -28.67 -14.42
C GLY A 98 -20.09 -29.47 -13.91
N THR A 99 -20.05 -29.73 -12.59
CA THR A 99 -19.01 -30.53 -11.91
C THR A 99 -19.05 -31.98 -12.45
N THR A 100 -20.22 -32.49 -12.76
CA THR A 100 -20.42 -33.85 -13.29
C THR A 100 -19.71 -34.09 -14.62
N ASP A 101 -19.65 -33.08 -15.49
CA ASP A 101 -18.94 -33.19 -16.77
C ASP A 101 -17.41 -33.11 -16.56
N LEU A 102 -16.96 -32.31 -15.61
CA LEU A 102 -15.55 -32.20 -15.24
C LEU A 102 -15.08 -33.45 -14.48
N GLU A 103 -15.88 -33.96 -13.57
CA GLU A 103 -15.63 -35.22 -12.84
C GLU A 103 -15.49 -36.39 -13.83
N ARG A 104 -16.41 -36.50 -14.80
CA ARG A 104 -16.36 -37.53 -15.86
C ARG A 104 -15.11 -37.38 -16.73
N TYR A 105 -14.75 -36.16 -17.11
CA TYR A 105 -13.54 -35.90 -17.91
C TYR A 105 -12.26 -36.28 -17.15
N ILE A 106 -12.19 -35.98 -15.85
CA ILE A 106 -11.05 -36.34 -14.99
C ILE A 106 -10.98 -37.88 -14.84
N GLU A 107 -12.11 -38.52 -14.59
CA GLU A 107 -12.17 -39.97 -14.45
C GLU A 107 -11.77 -40.70 -15.75
N GLU A 108 -12.20 -40.22 -16.90
CA GLU A 108 -11.81 -40.76 -18.21
C GLU A 108 -10.32 -40.60 -18.53
N GLN A 109 -9.69 -39.48 -18.08
CA GLN A 109 -8.28 -39.19 -18.40
C GLN A 109 -7.30 -39.75 -17.37
N THR A 110 -7.68 -39.86 -16.11
CA THR A 110 -6.77 -40.22 -15.01
C THR A 110 -7.10 -41.53 -14.31
N GLY A 111 -8.32 -42.07 -14.55
CA GLY A 111 -8.83 -43.24 -13.84
C GLY A 111 -9.12 -43.01 -12.36
N MET A 112 -9.07 -41.73 -11.89
CA MET A 112 -9.38 -41.35 -10.51
C MET A 112 -10.77 -40.75 -10.43
N SER A 113 -11.66 -41.32 -9.61
CA SER A 113 -12.95 -40.73 -9.27
C SER A 113 -12.72 -39.61 -8.23
N VAL A 114 -12.89 -38.37 -8.67
CA VAL A 114 -12.82 -37.19 -7.77
C VAL A 114 -14.25 -36.65 -7.62
N ASP A 115 -14.79 -36.68 -6.43
CA ASP A 115 -16.08 -36.06 -6.13
C ASP A 115 -15.87 -34.56 -5.85
N LEU A 116 -15.86 -33.81 -6.95
CA LEU A 116 -15.71 -32.35 -6.89
C LEU A 116 -16.93 -31.70 -6.23
N THR A 117 -18.10 -32.29 -6.42
CA THR A 117 -19.35 -31.77 -5.86
C THR A 117 -19.34 -31.86 -4.34
N ALA A 118 -18.95 -32.99 -3.76
CA ALA A 118 -18.82 -33.15 -2.32
C ALA A 118 -17.70 -32.26 -1.75
N THR A 119 -16.54 -32.18 -2.42
CA THR A 119 -15.41 -31.35 -1.98
C THR A 119 -15.75 -29.85 -1.97
N LEU A 120 -16.49 -29.40 -3.00
CA LEU A 120 -16.95 -28.01 -3.08
C LEU A 120 -18.07 -27.73 -2.06
N ALA A 121 -19.00 -28.68 -1.86
CA ALA A 121 -20.06 -28.54 -0.86
C ALA A 121 -19.50 -28.51 0.56
N ASP A 122 -18.55 -29.38 0.91
CA ASP A 122 -17.88 -29.37 2.23
C ASP A 122 -17.09 -28.08 2.43
N SER A 123 -16.40 -27.62 1.39
CA SER A 123 -15.66 -26.33 1.45
C SER A 123 -16.62 -25.14 1.62
N ALA A 124 -17.74 -25.12 0.89
CA ALA A 124 -18.76 -24.08 0.98
C ALA A 124 -19.46 -24.09 2.34
N GLN A 125 -19.78 -25.28 2.89
CA GLN A 125 -20.36 -25.43 4.21
C GLN A 125 -19.38 -25.02 5.31
N GLY A 126 -18.09 -25.35 5.19
CA GLY A 126 -17.03 -24.89 6.07
C GLY A 126 -16.87 -23.36 6.05
N ILE A 127 -16.93 -22.73 4.88
CA ILE A 127 -16.91 -21.26 4.74
C ILE A 127 -18.18 -20.65 5.33
N GLY A 128 -19.35 -21.23 5.06
CA GLY A 128 -20.63 -20.71 5.55
C GLY A 128 -20.74 -20.75 7.09
N SER A 129 -20.35 -21.86 7.73
CA SER A 129 -20.32 -21.99 9.18
C SER A 129 -19.30 -21.02 9.81
N THR A 130 -18.11 -20.90 9.23
CA THR A 130 -17.07 -19.96 9.67
C THR A 130 -17.56 -18.51 9.58
N VAL A 131 -18.29 -18.14 8.52
CA VAL A 131 -18.86 -16.79 8.37
C VAL A 131 -19.94 -16.51 9.41
N LEU A 132 -20.79 -17.48 9.73
CA LEU A 132 -21.83 -17.33 10.74
C LEU A 132 -21.25 -17.28 12.17
N GLU A 133 -20.30 -18.15 12.50
CA GLU A 133 -19.62 -18.16 13.79
C GLU A 133 -18.77 -16.93 14.04
N GLN A 134 -18.19 -16.35 12.98
CA GLN A 134 -17.36 -15.15 13.05
C GLN A 134 -18.12 -13.85 12.77
N SER A 135 -19.45 -13.84 12.73
CA SER A 135 -20.24 -12.65 12.42
C SER A 135 -19.89 -11.45 13.33
N THR A 136 -19.63 -11.69 14.61
CA THR A 136 -19.17 -10.65 15.55
C THR A 136 -17.75 -10.16 15.25
N ALA A 137 -16.86 -11.05 14.80
CA ALA A 137 -15.51 -10.70 14.41
C ALA A 137 -15.53 -9.86 13.11
N TRP A 138 -16.39 -10.19 12.15
CA TRP A 138 -16.59 -9.40 10.92
C TRP A 138 -17.14 -8.01 11.24
N PHE A 139 -18.13 -7.90 12.14
CA PHE A 139 -18.67 -6.60 12.55
C PHE A 139 -17.60 -5.73 13.22
N SER A 140 -16.81 -6.34 14.12
CA SER A 140 -15.68 -5.67 14.78
C SER A 140 -14.63 -5.21 13.77
N ALA A 141 -14.25 -6.07 12.80
CA ALA A 141 -13.29 -5.74 11.75
C ALA A 141 -13.79 -4.60 10.85
N LEU A 142 -15.07 -4.62 10.44
CA LEU A 142 -15.68 -3.55 9.65
C LEU A 142 -15.70 -2.23 10.43
N THR A 143 -16.06 -2.26 11.71
CA THR A 143 -16.09 -1.07 12.58
C THR A 143 -14.67 -0.51 12.73
N HIS A 144 -13.70 -1.35 13.03
CA HIS A 144 -12.30 -0.92 13.15
C HIS A 144 -11.77 -0.32 11.85
N THR A 145 -12.08 -0.95 10.70
CA THR A 145 -11.69 -0.44 9.38
C THR A 145 -12.37 0.89 9.07
N ALA A 146 -13.65 1.02 9.34
CA ALA A 146 -14.40 2.27 9.11
C ALA A 146 -13.84 3.42 9.96
N VAL A 147 -13.58 3.18 11.25
CA VAL A 147 -12.98 4.17 12.15
C VAL A 147 -11.56 4.50 11.67
N GLY A 148 -10.75 3.49 11.34
CA GLY A 148 -9.38 3.67 10.84
C GLY A 148 -9.34 4.50 9.55
N LEU A 149 -10.21 4.20 8.58
CA LEU A 149 -10.35 5.01 7.35
C LEU A 149 -10.79 6.44 7.66
N GLY A 150 -11.73 6.64 8.59
CA GLY A 150 -12.12 7.96 9.05
C GLY A 150 -10.94 8.75 9.62
N VAL A 151 -10.13 8.12 10.46
CA VAL A 151 -8.88 8.71 10.98
C VAL A 151 -7.90 9.03 9.85
N ALA A 152 -7.71 8.12 8.90
CA ALA A 152 -6.81 8.33 7.76
C ALA A 152 -7.25 9.51 6.89
N ILE A 153 -8.53 9.60 6.55
CA ILE A 153 -9.11 10.69 5.74
C ILE A 153 -8.98 12.03 6.47
N PHE A 154 -9.28 12.04 7.77
CA PHE A 154 -9.15 13.24 8.60
C PHE A 154 -7.68 13.70 8.67
N LEU A 155 -6.78 12.77 8.96
CA LEU A 155 -5.35 13.07 9.05
C LEU A 155 -4.79 13.52 7.69
N LEU A 156 -5.16 12.85 6.60
CA LEU A 156 -4.76 13.24 5.24
C LEU A 156 -5.16 14.69 4.93
N TYR A 157 -6.38 15.08 5.27
CA TYR A 157 -6.85 16.44 5.07
C TYR A 157 -5.97 17.46 5.82
N TYR A 158 -5.68 17.21 7.09
CA TYR A 158 -4.89 18.15 7.90
C TYR A 158 -3.41 18.14 7.50
N LEU A 159 -2.85 17.00 7.12
CA LEU A 159 -1.48 16.93 6.62
C LEU A 159 -1.31 17.69 5.29
N LEU A 160 -2.29 17.62 4.40
CA LEU A 160 -2.27 18.40 3.16
C LEU A 160 -2.46 19.90 3.42
N LYS A 161 -3.38 20.25 4.32
CA LYS A 161 -3.72 21.64 4.61
C LYS A 161 -2.67 22.38 5.44
N ASP A 162 -2.19 21.74 6.50
CA ASP A 162 -1.36 22.36 7.54
C ASP A 162 0.03 21.69 7.68
N GLY A 163 0.40 20.79 6.73
CA GLY A 163 1.64 20.00 6.79
C GLY A 163 2.90 20.84 6.80
N ASP A 164 2.95 21.92 6.03
CA ASP A 164 4.09 22.83 6.02
C ASP A 164 4.31 23.48 7.40
N ALA A 165 3.22 23.91 8.06
CA ALA A 165 3.28 24.46 9.40
C ALA A 165 3.75 23.43 10.44
N LEU A 166 3.31 22.18 10.30
CA LEU A 166 3.78 21.07 11.14
C LEU A 166 5.28 20.81 10.94
N LEU A 167 5.77 20.82 9.71
CA LEU A 167 7.20 20.63 9.42
C LEU A 167 8.05 21.77 9.99
N VAL A 168 7.59 23.01 9.87
CA VAL A 168 8.27 24.17 10.49
C VAL A 168 8.34 23.99 12.01
N TRP A 169 7.24 23.64 12.65
CA TRP A 169 7.19 23.40 14.09
C TRP A 169 8.13 22.25 14.53
N ILE A 170 8.21 21.15 13.78
CA ILE A 170 9.14 20.05 14.07
C ILE A 170 10.59 20.51 13.93
N ARG A 171 10.90 21.33 12.89
CA ARG A 171 12.23 21.90 12.70
C ARG A 171 12.66 22.80 13.87
N GLU A 172 11.75 23.62 14.37
CA GLU A 172 12.03 24.49 15.53
C GLU A 172 12.33 23.70 16.82
N LEU A 173 11.77 22.49 16.95
CA LEU A 173 12.04 21.61 18.08
C LEU A 173 13.33 20.79 17.93
N THR A 174 13.89 20.72 16.73
CA THR A 174 15.09 19.92 16.47
C THR A 174 16.34 20.66 16.94
N PRO A 175 17.08 20.17 17.94
CA PRO A 175 18.21 20.86 18.53
C PRO A 175 19.51 20.63 17.72
N LEU A 176 19.49 20.99 16.43
CA LEU A 176 20.63 20.88 15.53
C LEU A 176 21.01 22.27 15.00
N PRO A 177 22.31 22.55 14.69
CA PRO A 177 22.71 23.70 13.91
C PRO A 177 21.95 23.75 12.58
N ASN A 178 21.70 24.97 12.06
CA ASN A 178 20.79 25.15 10.91
C ASN A 178 21.26 24.43 9.64
N ASP A 179 22.56 24.42 9.37
CA ASP A 179 23.19 23.76 8.23
C ASP A 179 23.12 22.23 8.33
N VAL A 180 23.40 21.67 9.50
CA VAL A 180 23.25 20.24 9.80
C VAL A 180 21.77 19.84 9.72
N GLN A 181 20.87 20.70 10.22
CA GLN A 181 19.43 20.48 10.15
C GLN A 181 18.94 20.44 8.70
N ASP A 182 19.38 21.38 7.86
CA ASP A 182 19.00 21.44 6.45
C ASP A 182 19.56 20.23 5.65
N GLU A 183 20.78 19.77 5.94
CA GLU A 183 21.33 18.54 5.38
C GLU A 183 20.51 17.33 5.80
N PHE A 184 20.19 17.20 7.08
CA PHE A 184 19.40 16.09 7.61
C PHE A 184 18.00 15.98 6.97
N TYR A 185 17.27 17.09 6.90
CA TYR A 185 15.92 17.06 6.28
C TYR A 185 15.98 16.82 4.78
N ARG A 186 17.02 17.31 4.08
CA ARG A 186 17.24 17.03 2.66
C ARG A 186 17.51 15.55 2.40
N GLU A 187 18.36 14.92 3.20
CA GLU A 187 18.66 13.49 3.08
C GLU A 187 17.43 12.62 3.39
N LEU A 188 16.64 12.97 4.42
CA LEU A 188 15.38 12.30 4.72
C LEU A 188 14.39 12.43 3.58
N ASP A 189 14.23 13.62 3.01
CA ASP A 189 13.34 13.88 1.88
C ASP A 189 13.76 13.07 0.65
N ALA A 190 15.06 13.00 0.35
CA ALA A 190 15.59 12.20 -0.73
C ALA A 190 15.24 10.69 -0.59
N VAL A 191 15.39 10.14 0.61
CA VAL A 191 15.01 8.74 0.92
C VAL A 191 13.50 8.54 0.77
N MET A 192 12.70 9.43 1.34
CA MET A 192 11.23 9.35 1.25
C MET A 192 10.76 9.45 -0.20
N TRP A 193 11.30 10.39 -0.96
CA TRP A 193 10.98 10.56 -2.37
C TRP A 193 11.33 9.31 -3.19
N ALA A 194 12.56 8.80 -3.04
CA ALA A 194 13.02 7.62 -3.76
C ALA A 194 12.12 6.41 -3.52
N VAL A 195 11.80 6.13 -2.26
CA VAL A 195 11.01 4.96 -1.89
C VAL A 195 9.53 5.16 -2.21
N LEU A 196 8.91 6.24 -1.72
CA LEU A 196 7.45 6.39 -1.78
C LEU A 196 6.97 6.76 -3.18
N VAL A 197 7.60 7.76 -3.80
CA VAL A 197 7.22 8.20 -5.16
C VAL A 197 7.67 7.17 -6.20
N GLY A 198 8.85 6.56 -6.00
CA GLY A 198 9.32 5.46 -6.84
C GLY A 198 8.31 4.31 -6.91
N HIS A 199 7.77 3.85 -5.78
CA HIS A 199 6.75 2.80 -5.74
C HIS A 199 5.46 3.19 -6.48
N VAL A 200 4.99 4.43 -6.31
CA VAL A 200 3.78 4.91 -7.00
C VAL A 200 3.99 4.98 -8.50
N LEU A 201 5.14 5.48 -8.96
CA LEU A 201 5.46 5.51 -10.39
C LEU A 201 5.53 4.10 -10.99
N ILE A 202 6.18 3.17 -10.29
CA ILE A 202 6.22 1.76 -10.69
C ILE A 202 4.80 1.20 -10.79
N ALA A 203 3.95 1.42 -9.79
CA ALA A 203 2.58 0.94 -9.78
C ALA A 203 1.74 1.50 -10.94
N ILE A 204 1.88 2.77 -11.27
CA ILE A 204 1.20 3.40 -12.41
C ILE A 204 1.67 2.76 -13.72
N ILE A 205 2.97 2.60 -13.91
CA ILE A 205 3.53 2.01 -15.13
C ILE A 205 3.10 0.55 -15.24
N GLN A 206 3.27 -0.25 -14.20
CA GLN A 206 2.89 -1.68 -14.20
C GLN A 206 1.39 -1.88 -14.42
N GLY A 207 0.55 -1.14 -13.68
CA GLY A 207 -0.90 -1.24 -13.83
C GLY A 207 -1.36 -0.82 -15.23
N THR A 208 -0.72 0.20 -15.82
CA THR A 208 -1.00 0.63 -17.20
C THR A 208 -0.55 -0.42 -18.21
N LEU A 209 0.66 -0.96 -18.09
CA LEU A 209 1.15 -2.02 -18.97
C LEU A 209 0.26 -3.26 -18.90
N ALA A 210 -0.08 -3.71 -17.70
CA ALA A 210 -0.96 -4.84 -17.51
C ALA A 210 -2.37 -4.58 -18.07
N GLY A 211 -2.88 -3.34 -17.89
CA GLY A 211 -4.14 -2.88 -18.46
C GLY A 211 -4.18 -2.91 -19.98
N LEU A 212 -3.09 -2.56 -20.65
CA LEU A 212 -2.97 -2.69 -22.10
C LEU A 212 -3.12 -4.15 -22.54
N GLY A 213 -2.60 -5.11 -21.77
CA GLY A 213 -2.82 -6.52 -22.00
C GLY A 213 -4.30 -6.93 -21.92
N LEU A 214 -5.05 -6.40 -20.94
CA LEU A 214 -6.50 -6.63 -20.83
C LEU A 214 -7.27 -6.05 -22.02
N VAL A 215 -6.91 -4.83 -22.45
CA VAL A 215 -7.52 -4.20 -23.64
C VAL A 215 -7.25 -5.02 -24.90
N ALA A 216 -5.99 -5.45 -25.09
CA ALA A 216 -5.59 -6.24 -26.25
C ALA A 216 -6.28 -7.60 -26.33
N THR A 217 -6.62 -8.19 -25.21
CA THR A 217 -7.31 -9.49 -25.11
C THR A 217 -8.83 -9.40 -25.01
N GLY A 218 -9.39 -8.17 -25.09
CA GLY A 218 -10.83 -7.94 -25.10
C GLY A 218 -11.54 -8.24 -23.78
N VAL A 219 -10.82 -8.25 -22.65
CA VAL A 219 -11.43 -8.47 -21.34
C VAL A 219 -12.46 -7.36 -21.06
N PRO A 220 -13.70 -7.70 -20.64
CA PRO A 220 -14.73 -6.71 -20.36
C PRO A 220 -14.30 -5.71 -19.30
N ASN A 221 -14.70 -4.44 -19.47
CA ASN A 221 -14.36 -3.36 -18.56
C ASN A 221 -12.85 -3.17 -18.29
N ALA A 222 -11.99 -3.44 -19.28
CA ALA A 222 -10.53 -3.37 -19.16
C ALA A 222 -10.04 -2.05 -18.57
N ALA A 223 -10.67 -0.90 -18.90
CA ALA A 223 -10.30 0.40 -18.33
C ALA A 223 -10.51 0.46 -16.80
N PHE A 224 -11.63 -0.06 -16.30
CA PHE A 224 -11.88 -0.18 -14.87
C PHE A 224 -10.83 -1.07 -14.20
N TRP A 225 -10.58 -2.25 -14.74
CA TRP A 225 -9.59 -3.17 -14.22
C TRP A 225 -8.16 -2.62 -14.28
N THR A 226 -7.85 -1.77 -15.25
CA THR A 226 -6.56 -1.05 -15.31
C THR A 226 -6.39 -0.13 -14.10
N VAL A 227 -7.42 0.65 -13.75
CA VAL A 227 -7.36 1.50 -12.54
C VAL A 227 -7.20 0.64 -11.28
N VAL A 228 -7.95 -0.45 -11.17
CA VAL A 228 -7.82 -1.41 -10.07
C VAL A 228 -6.40 -1.97 -10.00
N MET A 229 -5.81 -2.34 -11.14
CA MET A 229 -4.43 -2.83 -11.18
C MET A 229 -3.42 -1.79 -10.74
N ILE A 230 -3.56 -0.53 -11.14
CA ILE A 230 -2.68 0.56 -10.67
C ILE A 230 -2.71 0.63 -9.13
N VAL A 231 -3.90 0.61 -8.53
CA VAL A 231 -4.05 0.65 -7.08
C VAL A 231 -3.47 -0.59 -6.40
N LEU A 232 -3.77 -1.78 -6.92
CA LEU A 232 -3.26 -3.03 -6.36
C LEU A 232 -1.75 -3.19 -6.58
N SER A 233 -1.19 -2.66 -7.68
CA SER A 233 0.26 -2.69 -7.95
C SER A 233 1.09 -1.86 -6.96
N LEU A 234 0.44 -1.05 -6.11
CA LEU A 234 1.11 -0.48 -4.93
C LEU A 234 1.60 -1.57 -3.97
N ILE A 235 1.01 -2.77 -4.01
CA ILE A 235 1.48 -3.95 -3.28
C ILE A 235 2.48 -4.70 -4.18
N PRO A 236 3.79 -4.67 -3.88
CA PRO A 236 4.80 -5.30 -4.72
C PRO A 236 4.55 -6.80 -4.94
N LEU A 237 4.93 -7.32 -6.08
CA LEU A 237 4.89 -8.74 -6.48
C LEU A 237 3.49 -9.34 -6.68
N ILE A 238 2.48 -8.93 -5.91
CA ILE A 238 1.16 -9.56 -5.89
C ILE A 238 0.12 -8.69 -6.60
N GLY A 239 0.29 -7.36 -6.55
CA GLY A 239 -0.76 -6.41 -6.90
C GLY A 239 -1.37 -6.59 -8.29
N SER A 240 -0.57 -6.58 -9.33
CA SER A 240 -1.07 -6.76 -10.71
C SER A 240 -1.57 -8.17 -10.98
N PHE A 241 -0.96 -9.20 -10.35
CA PHE A 241 -1.36 -10.61 -10.48
C PHE A 241 -2.80 -10.84 -10.03
N LEU A 242 -3.26 -10.17 -8.99
CA LEU A 242 -4.62 -10.29 -8.47
C LEU A 242 -5.71 -9.94 -9.51
N VAL A 243 -5.36 -9.24 -10.58
CA VAL A 243 -6.30 -8.91 -11.67
C VAL A 243 -6.00 -9.71 -12.93
N TRP A 244 -4.76 -9.70 -13.43
CA TRP A 244 -4.47 -10.41 -14.67
C TRP A 244 -4.53 -11.94 -14.52
N GLY A 245 -4.24 -12.50 -13.35
CA GLY A 245 -4.38 -13.93 -13.08
C GLY A 245 -5.82 -14.43 -13.27
N PRO A 246 -6.81 -13.88 -12.56
CA PRO A 246 -8.22 -14.15 -12.81
C PRO A 246 -8.67 -13.86 -14.25
N ALA A 247 -8.15 -12.81 -14.90
CA ALA A 247 -8.47 -12.49 -16.29
C ALA A 247 -8.00 -13.57 -17.26
N VAL A 248 -6.82 -14.17 -17.04
CA VAL A 248 -6.36 -15.36 -17.78
C VAL A 248 -7.32 -16.52 -17.59
N GLY A 249 -7.74 -16.79 -16.33
CA GLY A 249 -8.74 -17.82 -16.02
C GLY A 249 -10.07 -17.57 -16.75
N PHE A 250 -10.56 -16.32 -16.73
CA PHE A 250 -11.77 -15.92 -17.45
C PHE A 250 -11.69 -16.23 -18.96
N LEU A 251 -10.57 -15.88 -19.62
CA LEU A 251 -10.36 -16.15 -21.03
C LEU A 251 -10.34 -17.66 -21.35
N PHE A 252 -9.78 -18.48 -20.45
CA PHE A 252 -9.87 -19.94 -20.61
C PHE A 252 -11.33 -20.45 -20.52
N LEU A 253 -12.09 -19.93 -19.57
CA LEU A 253 -13.49 -20.32 -19.37
C LEU A 253 -14.43 -19.85 -20.50
N THR A 254 -14.08 -18.78 -21.20
CA THR A 254 -14.81 -18.23 -22.36
C THR A 254 -14.40 -18.84 -23.70
N ASN A 255 -13.66 -19.97 -23.69
CA ASN A 255 -13.15 -20.66 -24.88
C ASN A 255 -12.20 -19.80 -25.75
N GLU A 256 -11.43 -18.91 -25.14
CA GLU A 256 -10.41 -18.10 -25.81
C GLU A 256 -8.98 -18.46 -25.33
N PRO A 257 -8.54 -19.74 -25.48
CA PRO A 257 -7.28 -20.21 -24.88
C PRO A 257 -6.04 -19.51 -25.47
N VAL A 258 -6.10 -19.10 -26.74
CA VAL A 258 -4.98 -18.39 -27.39
C VAL A 258 -4.77 -17.03 -26.75
N LEU A 259 -5.85 -16.29 -26.48
CA LEU A 259 -5.79 -15.00 -25.79
C LEU A 259 -5.36 -15.17 -24.33
N ALA A 260 -5.82 -16.23 -23.66
CA ALA A 260 -5.41 -16.55 -22.30
C ALA A 260 -3.91 -16.80 -22.19
N VAL A 261 -3.34 -17.65 -23.07
CA VAL A 261 -1.89 -17.89 -23.12
C VAL A 261 -1.12 -16.64 -23.52
N GLY A 262 -1.66 -15.86 -24.47
CA GLY A 262 -1.09 -14.57 -24.85
C GLY A 262 -1.01 -13.57 -23.68
N LEU A 263 -2.11 -13.42 -22.91
CA LEU A 263 -2.15 -12.55 -21.72
C LEU A 263 -1.21 -13.06 -20.63
N LEU A 264 -1.17 -14.37 -20.38
CA LEU A 264 -0.26 -14.99 -19.42
C LEU A 264 1.21 -14.69 -19.79
N GLY A 265 1.60 -14.92 -21.02
CA GLY A 265 2.96 -14.66 -21.51
C GLY A 265 3.31 -13.17 -21.46
N TYR A 266 2.42 -12.30 -21.94
CA TYR A 266 2.57 -10.87 -21.88
C TYR A 266 2.73 -10.36 -20.43
N SER A 267 1.85 -10.76 -19.53
CA SER A 267 1.89 -10.29 -18.14
C SER A 267 3.11 -10.81 -17.41
N THR A 268 3.49 -12.07 -17.61
CA THR A 268 4.69 -12.64 -16.97
C THR A 268 5.97 -11.98 -17.47
N ILE A 269 6.07 -11.74 -18.78
CA ILE A 269 7.30 -11.18 -19.37
C ILE A 269 7.32 -9.66 -19.22
N ILE A 270 6.30 -8.95 -19.72
CA ILE A 270 6.35 -7.48 -19.79
C ILE A 270 6.12 -6.85 -18.41
N VAL A 271 5.11 -7.32 -17.67
CA VAL A 271 4.81 -6.77 -16.34
C VAL A 271 5.84 -7.24 -15.32
N GLY A 272 6.24 -8.53 -15.36
CA GLY A 272 7.29 -9.07 -14.48
C GLY A 272 8.63 -8.39 -14.69
N LEU A 273 9.12 -8.32 -15.93
CA LEU A 273 10.39 -7.63 -16.24
C LEU A 273 10.33 -6.13 -15.91
N SER A 274 9.16 -5.47 -16.05
CA SER A 274 9.05 -4.05 -15.69
C SER A 274 9.35 -3.79 -14.22
N ASP A 275 8.99 -4.71 -13.32
CA ASP A 275 9.32 -4.58 -11.89
C ASP A 275 10.84 -4.68 -11.65
N ASP A 276 11.51 -5.64 -12.29
CA ASP A 276 12.95 -5.85 -12.15
C ASP A 276 13.79 -4.69 -12.70
N TYR A 277 13.34 -4.02 -13.79
CA TYR A 277 14.05 -2.92 -14.41
C TYR A 277 13.70 -1.54 -13.87
N LEU A 278 12.41 -1.30 -13.56
CA LEU A 278 11.97 0.02 -13.10
C LEU A 278 12.39 0.29 -11.66
N ARG A 279 12.45 -0.75 -10.82
CA ARG A 279 12.82 -0.60 -9.41
C ARG A 279 14.24 -0.04 -9.25
N PRO A 280 15.31 -0.62 -9.84
CA PRO A 280 16.64 -0.03 -9.79
C PRO A 280 16.71 1.36 -10.46
N LEU A 281 15.99 1.55 -11.58
CA LEU A 281 16.05 2.82 -12.31
C LEU A 281 15.44 3.99 -11.54
N LEU A 282 14.38 3.75 -10.76
CA LEU A 282 13.62 4.79 -10.07
C LEU A 282 14.01 4.94 -8.59
N VAL A 283 14.42 3.87 -7.93
CA VAL A 283 14.76 3.87 -6.50
C VAL A 283 16.25 4.10 -6.27
N ASP A 284 17.12 3.38 -6.98
CA ASP A 284 18.59 3.44 -6.75
C ASP A 284 19.20 4.78 -7.15
N ARG A 285 18.50 5.59 -7.95
CA ARG A 285 19.02 6.87 -8.45
C ARG A 285 19.01 7.98 -7.40
N TYR A 286 18.23 7.83 -6.32
CA TYR A 286 18.00 8.86 -5.31
C TYR A 286 18.46 8.45 -3.91
N ALA A 287 18.71 7.17 -3.68
CA ALA A 287 19.26 6.68 -2.43
C ALA A 287 20.22 5.53 -2.76
N ASP A 288 21.51 5.71 -2.46
CA ASP A 288 22.54 4.64 -2.59
C ASP A 288 22.31 3.51 -1.57
N LEU A 289 21.08 2.94 -1.58
CA LEU A 289 20.69 1.88 -0.67
C LEU A 289 21.12 0.52 -1.24
N ASN A 290 21.87 -0.23 -0.45
CA ASN A 290 22.20 -1.61 -0.81
C ASN A 290 20.91 -2.44 -0.97
N PRO A 291 20.76 -3.25 -2.05
CA PRO A 291 19.58 -4.09 -2.24
C PRO A 291 19.22 -4.98 -1.04
N ALA A 292 20.22 -5.43 -0.26
CA ALA A 292 20.00 -6.19 0.95
C ALA A 292 19.25 -5.38 2.03
N VAL A 293 19.50 -4.08 2.12
CA VAL A 293 18.81 -3.15 3.04
C VAL A 293 17.35 -3.01 2.62
N ILE A 294 17.07 -2.91 1.32
CA ILE A 294 15.72 -2.82 0.78
C ILE A 294 14.93 -4.09 1.11
N ILE A 295 15.50 -5.28 0.83
CA ILE A 295 14.86 -6.57 1.12
C ILE A 295 14.61 -6.72 2.63
N LEU A 296 15.62 -6.44 3.45
CA LEU A 296 15.49 -6.51 4.91
C LEU A 296 14.44 -5.51 5.41
N GLY A 297 14.43 -4.30 4.86
CA GLY A 297 13.43 -3.27 5.16
C GLY A 297 12.02 -3.74 4.83
N VAL A 298 11.80 -4.29 3.64
CA VAL A 298 10.49 -4.81 3.21
C VAL A 298 10.02 -5.94 4.13
N LEU A 299 10.84 -6.97 4.34
CA LEU A 299 10.47 -8.14 5.16
C LEU A 299 10.26 -7.76 6.63
N GLY A 300 11.19 -7.01 7.22
CA GLY A 300 11.08 -6.53 8.60
C GLY A 300 9.95 -5.52 8.77
N GLY A 301 9.76 -4.65 7.77
CA GLY A 301 8.67 -3.68 7.74
C GLY A 301 7.29 -4.32 7.73
N VAL A 302 7.08 -5.34 6.87
CA VAL A 302 5.81 -6.09 6.83
C VAL A 302 5.51 -6.74 8.18
N TYR A 303 6.52 -7.30 8.82
CA TYR A 303 6.37 -7.91 10.14
C TYR A 303 6.02 -6.87 11.22
N ALA A 304 6.67 -5.69 11.19
CA ALA A 304 6.49 -4.66 12.22
C ALA A 304 5.26 -3.78 12.00
N PHE A 305 4.96 -3.41 10.74
CA PHE A 305 3.95 -2.40 10.38
C PHE A 305 2.88 -2.95 9.42
N GLY A 306 2.79 -4.27 9.22
CA GLY A 306 1.85 -4.88 8.28
C GLY A 306 2.05 -4.37 6.84
N VAL A 307 0.96 -4.19 6.09
CA VAL A 307 1.02 -3.78 4.68
C VAL A 307 1.76 -2.45 4.48
N MET A 308 1.63 -1.49 5.39
CA MET A 308 2.35 -0.22 5.32
C MET A 308 3.86 -0.40 5.47
N GLY A 309 4.30 -1.49 6.10
CA GLY A 309 5.72 -1.81 6.23
C GLY A 309 6.44 -2.10 4.90
N LEU A 310 5.70 -2.45 3.84
CA LEU A 310 6.26 -2.56 2.48
C LEU A 310 6.91 -1.24 2.02
N PHE A 311 6.32 -0.12 2.42
CA PHE A 311 6.79 1.23 2.09
C PHE A 311 7.74 1.76 3.15
N TYR A 312 7.32 1.69 4.41
CA TYR A 312 8.06 2.30 5.52
C TYR A 312 9.28 1.51 5.97
N GLY A 313 9.34 0.20 5.72
CA GLY A 313 10.52 -0.60 6.05
C GLY A 313 11.81 -0.06 5.40
N PRO A 314 11.85 0.05 4.06
CA PRO A 314 12.97 0.67 3.37
C PRO A 314 13.20 2.13 3.75
N VAL A 315 12.12 2.93 3.99
CA VAL A 315 12.24 4.32 4.44
C VAL A 315 12.95 4.40 5.79
N VAL A 316 12.57 3.58 6.77
CA VAL A 316 13.19 3.60 8.11
C VAL A 316 14.66 3.23 8.05
N LEU A 317 15.03 2.19 7.31
CA LEU A 317 16.44 1.81 7.16
C LEU A 317 17.24 2.83 6.35
N GLY A 318 16.64 3.40 5.29
CA GLY A 318 17.26 4.48 4.51
C GLY A 318 17.44 5.76 5.36
N ALA A 319 16.44 6.13 6.15
CA ALA A 319 16.54 7.25 7.07
C ALA A 319 17.63 7.04 8.14
N LEU A 320 17.80 5.81 8.63
CA LEU A 320 18.89 5.47 9.54
C LEU A 320 20.27 5.70 8.87
N ILE A 321 20.45 5.21 7.64
CA ILE A 321 21.69 5.40 6.89
C ILE A 321 21.94 6.89 6.62
N ALA A 322 20.92 7.62 6.16
CA ALA A 322 21.01 9.07 5.94
C ALA A 322 21.40 9.82 7.22
N THR A 323 20.80 9.45 8.36
CA THR A 323 21.14 10.04 9.66
C THR A 323 22.59 9.76 10.04
N LEU A 324 23.07 8.52 9.85
CA LEU A 324 24.45 8.15 10.13
C LEU A 324 25.44 8.91 9.23
N ASN A 325 25.10 9.12 7.96
CA ASN A 325 25.92 9.91 7.04
C ASN A 325 26.02 11.38 7.49
N VAL A 326 24.86 11.99 7.85
CA VAL A 326 24.86 13.38 8.36
C VAL A 326 25.68 13.51 9.63
N VAL A 327 25.56 12.57 10.58
CA VAL A 327 26.39 12.57 11.80
C VAL A 327 27.87 12.43 11.45
N ASN A 328 28.24 11.54 10.54
CA ASN A 328 29.63 11.33 10.15
C ASN A 328 30.22 12.56 9.43
N ASN A 329 29.44 13.21 8.57
CA ASN A 329 29.88 14.39 7.81
C ASN A 329 30.07 15.64 8.69
N ASN A 330 29.28 15.75 9.76
CA ASN A 330 29.24 16.94 10.63
C ASN A 330 29.71 16.65 12.05
N TYR A 331 30.52 15.57 12.24
CA TYR A 331 30.91 15.13 13.58
C TYR A 331 31.61 16.20 14.39
N ASP A 332 32.60 16.91 13.79
CA ASP A 332 33.42 17.95 14.45
C ASP A 332 32.55 19.16 14.84
N GLU A 333 31.61 19.56 13.98
CA GLU A 333 30.70 20.68 14.21
C GLU A 333 29.69 20.39 15.34
N LEU A 334 29.18 19.16 15.40
CA LEU A 334 28.30 18.68 16.47
C LEU A 334 29.00 18.62 17.82
N GLU A 335 30.33 18.36 17.85
CA GLU A 335 31.14 18.35 19.05
C GLU A 335 31.41 19.77 19.54
N GLU A 336 31.73 20.72 18.64
CA GLU A 336 31.96 22.14 18.97
C GLU A 336 30.68 22.80 19.52
N ALA A 337 29.52 22.51 18.97
CA ALA A 337 28.23 23.05 19.45
C ALA A 337 27.89 22.61 20.88
N GLN A 338 28.44 21.51 21.38
CA GLN A 338 28.29 21.04 22.76
C GLN A 338 29.30 21.70 23.74
N GLY A 339 30.45 22.13 23.24
CA GLY A 339 31.51 22.77 24.08
C GLY A 339 31.25 24.22 24.47
N VAL A 340 30.26 24.88 23.86
CA VAL A 340 29.91 26.29 24.08
C VAL A 340 28.75 26.47 25.06
N GLN A 341 28.14 25.41 25.59
CA GLN A 341 27.11 25.44 26.64
C GLN A 341 27.70 25.10 28.02
#